data_747e20d72a58e9c56575216f9a15e373
#
_entry.id   747e20d72a58e9c56575216f9a15e373
#
_cell.length_a   1.000
_cell.length_b   1.000
_cell.length_c   1.000
_cell.angle_alpha   90.00
_cell.angle_beta   90.00
_cell.angle_gamma   90.00
#
_symmetry.space_group_name_H-M   'P 1'
#
loop_
_entity.id
_entity.type
_entity.pdbx_description
1 polymer ?
#
loop_
_entity_poly.entity_id
_entity_poly.type
_entity_poly.pdbx_seq_one_letter_code
_entity_poly.pdbx_strand_id
1 'polypeptide(L)'
;RMEKLRYHMKALKTLEELKTQIYQESDIDTACIVSFDLIERDKLRQYIENPYLYSRVQHTQTLPQEQRGLTIPAEMSSLFPKSSILWQKKANRYVTFLLREEVTEGFPNNLHEHLSRIQKSYRTGAIISRFLLCAQENGKTYDFYKTFVEII
;
A
#
# COMPACT_ATOMS: atom_id res chain seq x y z
N ARG A 1 15.82 -16.02 6.41
CA ARG A 1 16.74 -15.29 5.51
C ARG A 1 16.38 -15.50 4.04
N MET A 2 16.15 -16.74 3.64
CA MET A 2 15.77 -17.04 2.25
C MET A 2 14.42 -16.42 1.91
N GLU A 3 13.48 -16.38 2.85
CA GLU A 3 12.19 -15.75 2.66
C GLU A 3 12.32 -14.23 2.45
N LYS A 4 13.19 -13.56 3.23
CA LYS A 4 13.46 -12.13 3.06
C LYS A 4 14.08 -11.83 1.70
N LEU A 5 15.02 -12.67 1.26
CA LEU A 5 15.65 -12.50 -0.05
C LEU A 5 14.64 -12.69 -1.17
N ARG A 6 13.83 -13.74 -1.09
CA ARG A 6 12.76 -13.99 -2.08
C ARG A 6 11.78 -12.82 -2.13
N TYR A 7 11.41 -12.32 -0.97
CA TYR A 7 10.50 -11.19 -0.90
C TYR A 7 11.13 -9.96 -1.57
N HIS A 8 12.39 -9.66 -1.25
CA HIS A 8 13.10 -8.52 -1.82
C HIS A 8 13.18 -8.62 -3.34
N MET A 9 13.50 -9.80 -3.86
CA MET A 9 13.53 -10.04 -5.30
C MET A 9 12.17 -9.87 -5.95
N LYS A 10 11.11 -10.36 -5.30
CA LYS A 10 9.75 -10.19 -5.77
C LYS A 10 9.34 -8.71 -5.77
N ALA A 11 9.73 -7.96 -4.74
CA ALA A 11 9.46 -6.54 -4.65
C ALA A 11 10.16 -5.77 -5.77
N LEU A 12 11.42 -6.09 -6.08
CA LEU A 12 12.15 -5.49 -7.19
C LEU A 12 11.47 -5.77 -8.52
N LYS A 13 11.01 -7.00 -8.74
CA LYS A 13 10.30 -7.38 -9.96
C LYS A 13 9.00 -6.58 -10.08
N THR A 14 8.24 -6.48 -9.01
CA THR A 14 7.00 -5.69 -8.98
C THR A 14 7.28 -4.22 -9.28
N LEU A 15 8.35 -3.67 -8.69
CA LEU A 15 8.76 -2.29 -8.95
C LEU A 15 9.01 -2.05 -10.43
N GLU A 16 9.78 -2.92 -11.09
CA GLU A 16 10.10 -2.79 -12.51
C GLU A 16 8.85 -2.92 -13.39
N GLU A 17 7.95 -3.84 -13.06
CA GLU A 17 6.68 -4.00 -13.77
C GLU A 17 5.82 -2.74 -13.68
N LEU A 18 5.70 -2.17 -12.48
CA LEU A 18 4.86 -1.00 -12.25
C LEU A 18 5.42 0.28 -12.87
N LYS A 19 6.74 0.39 -13.05
CA LYS A 19 7.36 1.54 -13.71
C LYS A 19 6.93 1.70 -15.16
N THR A 20 6.60 0.58 -15.82
CA THR A 20 6.24 0.56 -17.24
C THR A 20 4.74 0.33 -17.47
N GLN A 21 3.99 0.09 -16.42
CA GLN A 21 2.57 -0.27 -16.52
C GLN A 21 1.70 0.93 -16.81
N ILE A 22 0.77 0.76 -17.78
CA ILE A 22 -0.34 1.68 -18.00
C ILE A 22 -1.46 1.31 -17.02
N TYR A 23 -2.24 2.29 -16.57
CA TYR A 23 -3.35 2.05 -15.66
C TYR A 23 -4.31 0.99 -16.23
N GLN A 24 -4.42 -0.13 -15.53
CA GLN A 24 -5.30 -1.23 -15.89
C GLN A 24 -6.15 -1.61 -14.70
N GLU A 25 -7.39 -2.00 -14.98
CA GLU A 25 -8.25 -2.57 -13.96
C GLU A 25 -7.71 -3.93 -13.54
N SER A 26 -7.65 -4.16 -12.25
CA SER A 26 -7.18 -5.41 -11.67
C SER A 26 -7.90 -5.72 -10.37
N ASP A 27 -7.70 -6.92 -9.87
CA ASP A 27 -8.08 -7.27 -8.51
C ASP A 27 -6.99 -6.82 -7.55
N ILE A 28 -7.33 -6.68 -6.28
CA ILE A 28 -6.36 -6.37 -5.23
C ILE A 28 -5.90 -7.65 -4.56
N ASP A 29 -4.61 -7.73 -4.27
CA ASP A 29 -4.00 -8.89 -3.62
C ASP A 29 -4.01 -8.82 -2.08
N THR A 30 -4.68 -7.84 -1.53
CA THR A 30 -4.83 -7.62 -0.09
C THR A 30 -6.27 -7.91 0.32
N ALA A 31 -6.46 -8.69 1.38
CA ALA A 31 -7.80 -9.07 1.85
C ALA A 31 -8.31 -8.21 3.00
N CYS A 32 -7.43 -7.89 3.95
CA CYS A 32 -7.80 -7.16 5.16
C CYS A 32 -6.60 -6.37 5.68
N ILE A 33 -6.86 -5.20 6.24
CA ILE A 33 -5.83 -4.36 6.86
C ILE A 33 -6.32 -3.98 8.26
N VAL A 34 -5.49 -4.26 9.26
CA VAL A 34 -5.75 -3.89 10.65
C VAL A 34 -4.86 -2.74 11.07
N SER A 35 -5.34 -1.92 12.00
CA SER A 35 -4.58 -0.76 12.50
C SER A 35 -3.24 -1.19 13.09
N PHE A 36 -2.22 -0.38 12.83
CA PHE A 36 -0.87 -0.61 13.32
C PHE A 36 -0.43 0.55 14.20
N ASP A 37 -0.01 0.21 15.42
CA ASP A 37 0.60 1.16 16.33
C ASP A 37 1.97 0.59 16.76
N LEU A 38 3.00 1.44 16.73
CA LEU A 38 4.37 1.05 17.07
C LEU A 38 4.51 0.55 18.51
N ILE A 39 3.58 0.89 19.41
CA ILE A 39 3.59 0.40 20.79
C ILE A 39 3.06 -1.03 20.92
N GLU A 40 2.39 -1.56 19.92
CA GLU A 40 1.87 -2.94 19.93
C GLU A 40 2.99 -3.91 19.54
N ARG A 41 3.59 -4.56 20.54
CA ARG A 41 4.80 -5.38 20.35
C ARG A 41 4.66 -6.47 19.30
N ASP A 42 3.54 -7.18 19.28
CA ASP A 42 3.34 -8.27 18.32
C ASP A 42 3.27 -7.75 16.89
N LYS A 43 2.55 -6.66 16.68
CA LYS A 43 2.46 -6.04 15.36
C LYS A 43 3.79 -5.41 14.95
N LEU A 44 4.50 -4.78 15.88
CA LEU A 44 5.83 -4.23 15.61
C LEU A 44 6.80 -5.33 15.19
N ARG A 45 6.76 -6.47 15.86
CA ARG A 45 7.59 -7.63 15.49
C ARG A 45 7.29 -8.08 14.07
N GLN A 46 6.00 -8.23 13.73
CA GLN A 46 5.59 -8.60 12.38
C GLN A 46 6.07 -7.57 11.34
N TYR A 47 5.97 -6.30 11.65
CA TYR A 47 6.47 -5.24 10.78
C TYR A 47 7.98 -5.33 10.55
N ILE A 48 8.76 -5.55 11.62
CA ILE A 48 10.23 -5.66 11.53
C ILE A 48 10.63 -6.88 10.70
N GLU A 49 9.97 -8.01 10.92
CA GLU A 49 10.26 -9.26 10.19
C GLU A 49 9.80 -9.21 8.74
N ASN A 50 8.66 -8.58 8.50
CA ASN A 50 8.01 -8.54 7.18
C ASN A 50 7.50 -7.13 6.88
N PRO A 51 8.41 -6.18 6.55
CA PRO A 51 7.99 -4.78 6.29
C PRO A 51 6.95 -4.64 5.19
N TYR A 52 6.89 -5.59 4.28
CA TYR A 52 5.92 -5.61 3.19
C TYR A 52 4.47 -5.78 3.65
N LEU A 53 4.26 -6.18 4.92
CA LEU A 53 2.91 -6.21 5.49
C LEU A 53 2.40 -4.80 5.81
N TYR A 54 3.30 -3.81 5.89
CA TYR A 54 2.92 -2.44 6.18
C TYR A 54 2.08 -1.87 5.04
N SER A 55 0.96 -1.29 5.43
CA SER A 55 -0.01 -0.73 4.49
C SER A 55 -0.51 0.61 4.98
N ARG A 56 -0.89 1.45 4.03
CA ARG A 56 -1.50 2.75 4.29
C ARG A 56 -2.88 2.74 3.66
N VAL A 57 -3.88 3.19 4.42
CA VAL A 57 -5.26 3.29 3.94
C VAL A 57 -5.66 4.75 3.89
N GLN A 58 -6.11 5.18 2.73
CA GLN A 58 -6.63 6.52 2.49
C GLN A 58 -7.95 6.42 1.75
N HIS A 59 -8.66 7.52 1.64
CA HIS A 59 -9.88 7.60 0.83
C HIS A 59 -9.84 8.90 0.03
N THR A 60 -10.29 8.83 -1.22
CA THR A 60 -10.30 9.96 -2.14
C THR A 60 -10.99 11.20 -1.55
N GLN A 61 -12.08 10.98 -0.79
CA GLN A 61 -12.86 12.08 -0.21
C GLN A 61 -12.25 12.71 1.03
N THR A 62 -11.28 12.06 1.67
CA THR A 62 -10.70 12.52 2.94
C THR A 62 -9.20 12.78 2.86
N LEU A 63 -8.64 12.86 1.66
CA LEU A 63 -7.23 13.18 1.49
C LEU A 63 -6.90 14.54 2.13
N PRO A 64 -5.74 14.70 2.74
CA PRO A 64 -4.61 13.78 2.82
C PRO A 64 -4.61 12.83 4.03
N GLN A 65 -5.73 12.70 4.73
CA GLN A 65 -5.81 11.80 5.89
C GLN A 65 -5.40 10.38 5.52
N GLU A 66 -4.62 9.75 6.39
CA GLU A 66 -4.15 8.38 6.20
C GLU A 66 -4.19 7.61 7.51
N GLN A 67 -4.38 6.29 7.40
CA GLN A 67 -4.27 5.38 8.52
C GLN A 67 -3.24 4.32 8.18
N ARG A 68 -2.45 3.94 9.17
CA ARG A 68 -1.40 2.94 9.01
C ARG A 68 -1.88 1.60 9.52
N GLY A 69 -1.57 0.55 8.79
CA GLY A 69 -2.01 -0.77 9.14
C GLY A 69 -1.06 -1.87 8.67
N LEU A 70 -1.43 -3.09 9.04
CA LEU A 70 -0.76 -4.30 8.58
C LEU A 70 -1.75 -5.14 7.79
N THR A 71 -1.30 -5.67 6.68
CA THR A 71 -2.07 -6.63 5.89
C THR A 71 -2.11 -7.98 6.60
N ILE A 72 -3.29 -8.54 6.73
CA ILE A 72 -3.49 -9.88 7.30
C ILE A 72 -4.32 -10.74 6.35
N PRO A 73 -4.19 -12.08 6.40
CA PRO A 73 -5.06 -12.96 5.65
C PRO A 73 -6.53 -12.81 6.07
N ALA A 74 -7.43 -13.04 5.12
CA ALA A 74 -8.88 -12.90 5.36
C ALA A 74 -9.37 -13.76 6.52
N GLU A 75 -8.87 -15.00 6.61
CA GLU A 75 -9.25 -15.94 7.65
C GLU A 75 -8.82 -15.53 9.06
N MET A 76 -7.89 -14.60 9.17
CA MET A 76 -7.43 -14.07 10.46
C MET A 76 -8.20 -12.85 10.92
N SER A 77 -9.07 -12.29 10.09
CA SER A 77 -9.78 -11.05 10.40
C SER A 77 -10.65 -11.18 11.66
N SER A 78 -11.20 -12.36 11.92
CA SER A 78 -12.03 -12.62 13.10
C SER A 78 -11.26 -12.60 14.42
N LEU A 79 -9.93 -12.69 14.37
CA LEU A 79 -9.09 -12.65 15.56
C LEU A 79 -8.86 -11.22 16.07
N PHE A 80 -9.26 -10.22 15.31
CA PHE A 80 -9.07 -8.81 15.64
C PHE A 80 -10.41 -8.14 15.95
N PRO A 81 -10.44 -7.18 16.89
CA PRO A 81 -11.64 -6.38 17.12
C PRO A 81 -12.07 -5.65 15.85
N LYS A 82 -13.36 -5.54 15.62
CA LYS A 82 -13.89 -4.81 14.45
C LYS A 82 -13.39 -3.38 14.40
N SER A 83 -13.20 -2.75 15.56
CA SER A 83 -12.69 -1.37 15.65
C SER A 83 -11.26 -1.21 15.16
N SER A 84 -10.48 -2.30 15.07
CA SER A 84 -9.10 -2.27 14.56
C SER A 84 -9.00 -2.53 13.07
N ILE A 85 -10.09 -2.92 12.42
CA ILE A 85 -10.09 -3.20 10.98
C ILE A 85 -10.26 -1.88 10.24
N LEU A 86 -9.23 -1.51 9.49
CA LEU A 86 -9.23 -0.27 8.70
C LEU A 86 -9.89 -0.46 7.35
N TRP A 87 -9.73 -1.65 6.76
CA TRP A 87 -10.25 -1.92 5.43
C TRP A 87 -10.38 -3.43 5.22
N GLN A 88 -11.43 -3.81 4.51
CA GLN A 88 -11.62 -5.19 4.04
C GLN A 88 -11.95 -5.16 2.56
N LYS A 89 -11.47 -6.16 1.83
CA LYS A 89 -11.71 -6.30 0.42
C LYS A 89 -13.20 -6.40 0.12
N LYS A 90 -13.64 -5.62 -0.83
CA LYS A 90 -14.99 -5.65 -1.41
C LYS A 90 -14.92 -6.17 -2.84
N ALA A 91 -16.08 -6.53 -3.39
CA ALA A 91 -16.18 -7.03 -4.76
C ALA A 91 -16.08 -5.90 -5.79
N ASN A 92 -15.13 -4.98 -5.61
CA ASN A 92 -14.86 -3.88 -6.53
C ASN A 92 -13.57 -4.14 -7.31
N ARG A 93 -13.40 -3.39 -8.39
CA ARG A 93 -12.16 -3.42 -9.17
C ARG A 93 -11.26 -2.29 -8.73
N TYR A 94 -9.99 -2.40 -9.08
CA TYR A 94 -8.95 -1.48 -8.65
C TYR A 94 -8.05 -1.10 -9.82
N VAL A 95 -7.47 0.08 -9.76
CA VAL A 95 -6.39 0.50 -10.65
C VAL A 95 -5.12 0.57 -9.84
N THR A 96 -4.05 -0.02 -10.35
CA THR A 96 -2.78 -0.14 -9.63
C THR A 96 -1.73 0.78 -10.24
N PHE A 97 -0.91 1.39 -9.38
CA PHE A 97 0.25 2.16 -9.81
C PHE A 97 1.36 2.12 -8.77
N LEU A 98 2.53 2.61 -9.15
CA LEU A 98 3.67 2.73 -8.26
C LEU A 98 3.65 4.10 -7.59
N LEU A 99 3.43 4.12 -6.27
CA LEU A 99 3.56 5.32 -5.46
C LEU A 99 5.03 5.48 -5.05
N ARG A 100 5.58 6.65 -5.29
CA ARG A 100 6.93 7.02 -4.90
C ARG A 100 6.86 8.18 -3.91
N GLU A 101 7.38 7.97 -2.72
CA GLU A 101 7.39 8.97 -1.66
C GLU A 101 8.82 9.25 -1.22
N GLU A 102 9.23 10.49 -1.30
CA GLU A 102 10.58 10.87 -0.88
C GLU A 102 10.68 10.85 0.64
N VAL A 103 11.75 10.23 1.15
CA VAL A 103 12.04 10.18 2.59
C VAL A 103 12.75 11.46 2.98
N THR A 104 11.97 12.51 3.17
CA THR A 104 12.43 13.85 3.57
C THR A 104 11.28 14.57 4.25
N GLU A 105 11.51 15.75 4.76
CA GLU A 105 10.47 16.53 5.43
C GLU A 105 9.28 16.75 4.51
N GLY A 106 8.06 16.52 5.04
CA GLY A 106 6.82 16.65 4.31
C GLY A 106 6.48 15.46 3.43
N PHE A 107 7.39 14.51 3.26
CA PHE A 107 7.17 13.27 2.51
C PHE A 107 6.47 13.49 1.16
N PRO A 108 7.05 14.32 0.27
CA PRO A 108 6.42 14.58 -1.03
C PRO A 108 6.31 13.28 -1.85
N ASN A 109 5.19 13.11 -2.52
CA ASN A 109 4.92 11.91 -3.30
C ASN A 109 4.16 12.25 -4.59
N ASN A 110 3.96 11.22 -5.42
CA ASN A 110 3.30 11.36 -6.71
C ASN A 110 1.84 10.88 -6.72
N LEU A 111 1.19 10.77 -5.54
CA LEU A 111 -0.18 10.30 -5.46
C LEU A 111 -1.14 11.18 -6.26
N HIS A 112 -1.06 12.49 -6.08
CA HIS A 112 -1.97 13.42 -6.73
C HIS A 112 -1.91 13.34 -8.25
N GLU A 113 -0.71 13.20 -8.81
CA GLU A 113 -0.51 13.09 -10.25
C GLU A 113 -1.23 11.84 -10.80
N HIS A 114 -1.01 10.69 -10.16
CA HIS A 114 -1.63 9.43 -10.57
C HIS A 114 -3.14 9.47 -10.36
N LEU A 115 -3.59 9.94 -9.22
CA LEU A 115 -5.01 10.00 -8.90
C LEU A 115 -5.77 10.89 -9.89
N SER A 116 -5.20 12.05 -10.23
CA SER A 116 -5.81 12.95 -11.21
C SER A 116 -5.99 12.29 -12.58
N ARG A 117 -5.01 11.49 -13.01
CA ARG A 117 -5.10 10.75 -14.27
C ARG A 117 -6.16 9.65 -14.21
N ILE A 118 -6.21 8.90 -13.12
CA ILE A 118 -7.19 7.83 -12.91
C ILE A 118 -8.61 8.40 -12.89
N GLN A 119 -8.79 9.53 -12.24
CA GLN A 119 -10.10 10.18 -12.12
C GLN A 119 -10.65 10.74 -13.43
N LYS A 120 -9.84 10.84 -14.47
CA LYS A 120 -10.34 11.18 -15.81
C LYS A 120 -11.25 10.11 -16.38
N SER A 121 -11.06 8.85 -15.98
CA SER A 121 -11.80 7.70 -16.50
C SER A 121 -12.66 6.98 -15.47
N TYR A 122 -12.40 7.18 -14.18
CA TYR A 122 -13.04 6.41 -13.11
C TYR A 122 -13.45 7.30 -11.93
N ARG A 123 -14.52 6.87 -11.26
CA ARG A 123 -14.85 7.36 -9.92
C ARG A 123 -14.05 6.52 -8.92
N THR A 124 -13.43 7.15 -7.94
CA THR A 124 -12.50 6.49 -7.03
C THR A 124 -12.98 6.54 -5.58
N GLY A 125 -12.60 5.51 -4.83
CA GLY A 125 -12.93 5.38 -3.42
C GLY A 125 -11.69 5.21 -2.56
N ALA A 126 -11.52 4.03 -1.96
CA ALA A 126 -10.38 3.71 -1.10
C ALA A 126 -9.07 3.68 -1.87
N ILE A 127 -7.99 4.07 -1.20
CA ILE A 127 -6.63 4.03 -1.74
C ILE A 127 -5.79 3.20 -0.77
N ILE A 128 -5.29 2.06 -1.25
CA ILE A 128 -4.53 1.10 -0.46
C ILE A 128 -3.10 1.08 -0.96
N SER A 129 -2.15 1.49 -0.12
CA SER A 129 -0.73 1.51 -0.49
C SER A 129 0.02 0.47 0.33
N ARG A 130 0.63 -0.50 -0.36
CA ARG A 130 1.42 -1.54 0.27
C ARG A 130 2.89 -1.27 0.05
N PHE A 131 3.67 -1.29 1.12
CA PHE A 131 5.10 -1.03 1.06
C PHE A 131 5.80 -2.11 0.23
N LEU A 132 6.66 -1.67 -0.69
CA LEU A 132 7.51 -2.56 -1.48
C LEU A 132 8.94 -2.55 -0.96
N LEU A 133 9.60 -1.41 -1.09
CA LEU A 133 11.00 -1.27 -0.71
C LEU A 133 11.39 0.20 -0.63
N CYS A 134 12.55 0.43 -0.01
CA CYS A 134 13.20 1.73 0.02
C CYS A 134 14.41 1.68 -0.90
N ALA A 135 14.60 2.69 -1.73
CA ALA A 135 15.71 2.74 -2.66
C ALA A 135 16.14 4.18 -2.92
N GLN A 136 17.36 4.33 -3.43
CA GLN A 136 17.88 5.63 -3.83
C GLN A 136 17.77 5.80 -5.34
N GLU A 137 17.33 6.98 -5.76
CA GLU A 137 17.33 7.40 -7.16
C GLU A 137 17.79 8.85 -7.23
N ASN A 138 18.76 9.13 -8.09
CA ASN A 138 19.25 10.50 -8.32
C ASN A 138 19.68 11.24 -7.04
N GLY A 139 20.31 10.51 -6.12
CA GLY A 139 20.80 11.06 -4.85
C GLY A 139 19.73 11.28 -3.79
N LYS A 140 18.49 10.89 -4.05
CA LYS A 140 17.38 10.98 -3.10
C LYS A 140 16.93 9.59 -2.67
N THR A 141 16.39 9.49 -1.46
CA THR A 141 15.86 8.25 -0.91
C THR A 141 14.34 8.24 -1.03
N TYR A 142 13.80 7.14 -1.52
CA TYR A 142 12.36 6.97 -1.73
C TYR A 142 11.86 5.68 -1.10
N ASP A 143 10.66 5.75 -0.54
CA ASP A 143 9.84 4.59 -0.24
C ASP A 143 8.89 4.35 -1.41
N PHE A 144 8.84 3.11 -1.87
CA PHE A 144 7.96 2.72 -2.97
C PHE A 144 6.84 1.84 -2.45
N TYR A 145 5.64 2.11 -2.93
CA TYR A 145 4.42 1.39 -2.56
C TYR A 145 3.68 0.93 -3.81
N LYS A 146 3.23 -0.32 -3.78
CA LYS A 146 2.22 -0.79 -4.75
C LYS A 146 0.87 -0.24 -4.27
N THR A 147 0.28 0.63 -5.06
CA THR A 147 -0.92 1.35 -4.64
C THR A 147 -2.09 0.96 -5.52
N PHE A 148 -3.20 0.65 -4.86
CA PHE A 148 -4.46 0.26 -5.47
C PHE A 148 -5.48 1.34 -5.20
N VAL A 149 -6.16 1.79 -6.25
CA VAL A 149 -7.26 2.76 -6.15
C VAL A 149 -8.55 2.05 -6.49
N GLU A 150 -9.47 2.02 -5.54
CA GLU A 150 -10.79 1.42 -5.73
C GLU A 150 -11.59 2.20 -6.75
N ILE A 151 -12.20 1.48 -7.70
CA ILE A 151 -13.12 2.04 -8.69
C ILE A 151 -14.55 1.81 -8.21
N ILE A 152 -15.32 2.87 -8.17
CA ILE A 152 -16.71 2.83 -7.70
C ILE A 152 -17.66 2.89 -8.88
#